data_93dee59d170a27d7fbf3a9cc0157e7fd
#
_entry.id   93dee59d170a27d7fbf3a9cc0157e7fd
#
_cell.length_a   1.000
_cell.length_b   1.000
_cell.length_c   1.000
_cell.angle_alpha   90.00
_cell.angle_beta   90.00
_cell.angle_gamma   90.00
#
_symmetry.space_group_name_H-M   'P 1'
#
loop_
_entity.id
_entity.type
_entity.pdbx_description
1 polymer ?
#
loop_
_entity_poly.entity_id
_entity_poly.type
_entity_poly.pdbx_seq_one_letter_code
_entity_poly.pdbx_strand_id
1 'polypeptide(L)'
;MVKIGIRPCIDGRQNGVREELEDQTMGMAFSAAKLITEHLKYPNGEALEVVIADTTIGGVKEAALCQEKFEREGVGVTLTVSPCWCYSTEVMDQDPATIKAVWGFNGTERSGAVFLAAVLAAHSQMGMPAFSIYGRDVKDRDDYSIPEDVQEKILRFVKCGVAAKLMRAKSYLQIGSMCMGIAGSILNQDILQQYFGMRSESVDETEILRRIDLEIYDHEEFNKAIEWVRVNCEEGYDKNPAGMAFSREVKDEQWEFVVKCAII
;
A
#
# COMPACT_ATOMS: atom_id res chain seq x y z
N MET A 1 -6.98 -9.74 -7.57
CA MET A 1 -6.13 -8.99 -6.62
C MET A 1 -5.49 -7.81 -7.33
N VAL A 2 -4.95 -6.83 -6.60
CA VAL A 2 -4.28 -5.65 -7.18
C VAL A 2 -2.94 -6.06 -7.76
N LYS A 3 -2.70 -5.83 -9.06
CA LYS A 3 -1.42 -6.11 -9.71
C LYS A 3 -0.51 -4.87 -9.72
N ILE A 4 0.79 -5.11 -9.85
CA ILE A 4 1.80 -4.08 -9.97
C ILE A 4 2.23 -3.96 -11.42
N GLY A 5 2.23 -2.75 -11.98
CA GLY A 5 2.68 -2.47 -13.34
C GLY A 5 4.09 -1.88 -13.35
N ILE A 6 4.97 -2.43 -14.15
CA ILE A 6 6.30 -1.85 -14.40
C ILE A 6 6.32 -1.16 -15.75
N ARG A 7 6.70 0.11 -15.76
CA ARG A 7 6.76 0.99 -16.94
C ARG A 7 8.22 1.31 -17.28
N PRO A 8 8.86 0.57 -18.18
CA PRO A 8 10.21 0.87 -18.65
C PRO A 8 10.19 2.11 -19.58
N CYS A 9 10.52 3.29 -19.06
CA CYS A 9 10.53 4.52 -19.86
C CYS A 9 11.94 4.82 -20.39
N ILE A 10 12.00 5.25 -21.64
CA ILE A 10 13.23 5.49 -22.40
C ILE A 10 13.14 6.78 -23.21
N ASP A 11 14.26 7.34 -23.59
CA ASP A 11 14.33 8.42 -24.60
C ASP A 11 13.75 7.92 -25.93
N GLY A 12 12.72 8.59 -26.42
CA GLY A 12 12.04 8.20 -27.67
C GLY A 12 12.82 8.49 -28.95
N ARG A 13 13.95 9.19 -28.86
CA ARG A 13 14.75 9.55 -30.05
C ARG A 13 15.47 8.32 -30.59
N GLN A 14 15.16 7.97 -31.82
CA GLN A 14 15.83 6.91 -32.59
C GLN A 14 17.19 7.40 -33.16
N ASN A 15 17.91 6.52 -33.76
CA ASN A 15 19.25 6.71 -34.34
C ASN A 15 20.37 6.85 -33.29
N GLY A 16 20.45 5.86 -32.41
CA GLY A 16 21.54 5.63 -31.47
C GLY A 16 21.21 5.88 -29.99
N VAL A 17 20.29 6.79 -29.67
CA VAL A 17 19.99 7.11 -28.26
C VAL A 17 19.14 6.03 -27.60
N ARG A 18 18.04 5.66 -28.24
CA ARG A 18 17.10 4.67 -27.74
C ARG A 18 17.71 3.27 -27.78
N GLU A 19 18.30 2.94 -28.93
CA GLU A 19 18.86 1.61 -29.23
C GLU A 19 19.98 1.24 -28.24
N GLU A 20 20.74 2.22 -27.77
CA GLU A 20 21.81 2.00 -26.79
C GLU A 20 21.31 1.63 -25.40
N LEU A 21 20.09 2.03 -25.02
CA LEU A 21 19.55 1.90 -23.66
C LEU A 21 18.34 0.95 -23.57
N GLU A 22 17.87 0.41 -24.69
CA GLU A 22 16.69 -0.46 -24.74
C GLU A 22 16.85 -1.68 -23.80
N ASP A 23 17.98 -2.39 -23.95
CA ASP A 23 18.26 -3.60 -23.16
C ASP A 23 18.40 -3.27 -21.66
N GLN A 24 19.10 -2.19 -21.30
CA GLN A 24 19.23 -1.76 -19.91
C GLN A 24 17.86 -1.42 -19.30
N THR A 25 17.05 -0.67 -20.04
CA THR A 25 15.74 -0.21 -19.55
C THR A 25 14.80 -1.39 -19.29
N MET A 26 14.72 -2.34 -20.24
CA MET A 26 13.93 -3.56 -20.07
C MET A 26 14.52 -4.49 -19.02
N GLY A 27 15.83 -4.68 -18.99
CA GLY A 27 16.52 -5.50 -18.00
C GLY A 27 16.27 -5.03 -16.57
N MET A 28 16.31 -3.71 -16.33
CA MET A 28 15.98 -3.14 -15.03
C MET A 28 14.50 -3.30 -14.67
N ALA A 29 13.59 -3.24 -15.65
CA ALA A 29 12.18 -3.54 -15.40
C ALA A 29 11.96 -4.99 -14.98
N PHE A 30 12.63 -5.95 -15.61
CA PHE A 30 12.61 -7.36 -15.20
C PHE A 30 13.23 -7.57 -13.84
N SER A 31 14.33 -6.89 -13.53
CA SER A 31 14.95 -6.94 -12.19
C SER A 31 14.04 -6.39 -11.10
N ALA A 32 13.33 -5.29 -11.38
CA ALA A 32 12.34 -4.74 -10.45
C ALA A 32 11.15 -5.69 -10.24
N ALA A 33 10.65 -6.32 -11.30
CA ALA A 33 9.59 -7.32 -11.21
C ALA A 33 10.03 -8.52 -10.37
N LYS A 34 11.22 -9.04 -10.61
CA LYS A 34 11.82 -10.14 -9.85
C LYS A 34 11.96 -9.77 -8.37
N LEU A 35 12.53 -8.61 -8.06
CA LEU A 35 12.67 -8.11 -6.69
C LEU A 35 11.33 -8.11 -5.95
N ILE A 36 10.28 -7.60 -6.60
CA ILE A 36 8.94 -7.50 -6.00
C ILE A 36 8.36 -8.90 -5.73
N THR A 37 8.40 -9.79 -6.71
CA THR A 37 7.79 -11.12 -6.59
C THR A 37 8.51 -12.04 -5.61
N GLU A 38 9.82 -11.87 -5.44
CA GLU A 38 10.61 -12.67 -4.50
C GLU A 38 10.45 -12.22 -3.05
N HIS A 39 10.19 -10.92 -2.82
CA HIS A 39 10.23 -10.35 -1.47
C HIS A 39 8.85 -9.96 -0.90
N LEU A 40 7.83 -9.80 -1.74
CA LEU A 40 6.51 -9.34 -1.29
C LEU A 40 5.42 -10.36 -1.60
N LYS A 41 4.47 -10.43 -0.68
CA LYS A 41 3.30 -11.32 -0.78
C LYS A 41 2.01 -10.57 -0.47
N TYR A 42 0.92 -11.06 -1.02
CA TYR A 42 -0.41 -10.68 -0.60
C TYR A 42 -0.71 -11.18 0.83
N PRO A 43 -1.74 -10.64 1.50
CA PRO A 43 -2.14 -11.12 2.84
C PRO A 43 -2.45 -12.61 2.91
N ASN A 44 -2.85 -13.23 1.80
CA ASN A 44 -3.10 -14.68 1.71
C ASN A 44 -1.85 -15.53 1.53
N GLY A 45 -0.66 -14.91 1.48
CA GLY A 45 0.62 -15.60 1.33
C GLY A 45 1.10 -15.84 -0.11
N GLU A 46 0.27 -15.56 -1.12
CA GLU A 46 0.66 -15.65 -2.53
C GLU A 46 1.63 -14.53 -2.92
N ALA A 47 2.52 -14.79 -3.87
CA ALA A 47 3.43 -13.77 -4.40
C ALA A 47 2.64 -12.67 -5.13
N LEU A 48 3.15 -11.43 -5.07
CA LEU A 48 2.54 -10.33 -5.80
C LEU A 48 2.61 -10.57 -7.32
N GLU A 49 1.52 -10.28 -8.02
CA GLU A 49 1.48 -10.34 -9.48
C GLU A 49 2.04 -9.05 -10.08
N VAL A 50 3.01 -9.19 -10.98
CA VAL A 50 3.64 -8.07 -11.66
C VAL A 50 3.41 -8.17 -13.16
N VAL A 51 2.99 -7.07 -13.77
CA VAL A 51 2.77 -6.90 -15.21
C VAL A 51 3.78 -5.89 -15.74
N ILE A 52 4.56 -6.25 -16.73
CA ILE A 52 5.51 -5.35 -17.38
C ILE A 52 4.91 -4.89 -18.71
N ALA A 53 5.14 -3.64 -19.13
CA ALA A 53 4.79 -3.18 -20.47
C ALA A 53 5.47 -4.05 -21.54
N ASP A 54 4.83 -4.26 -22.68
CA ASP A 54 5.33 -5.16 -23.73
C ASP A 54 6.59 -4.63 -24.41
N THR A 55 6.77 -3.31 -24.40
CA THR A 55 7.93 -2.62 -24.95
C THR A 55 8.38 -1.52 -24.01
N THR A 56 9.57 -0.97 -24.24
CA THR A 56 9.96 0.30 -23.65
C THR A 56 9.04 1.44 -24.11
N ILE A 57 8.84 2.43 -23.27
CA ILE A 57 7.91 3.54 -23.47
C ILE A 57 8.73 4.80 -23.77
N GLY A 58 8.85 5.14 -25.06
CA GLY A 58 9.58 6.33 -25.52
C GLY A 58 8.68 7.43 -26.08
N GLY A 59 7.37 7.19 -26.20
CA GLY A 59 6.41 8.16 -26.73
C GLY A 59 4.97 7.81 -26.43
N VAL A 60 4.06 8.65 -26.92
CA VAL A 60 2.61 8.60 -26.62
C VAL A 60 1.95 7.28 -27.00
N LYS A 61 2.31 6.72 -28.17
CA LYS A 61 1.72 5.46 -28.63
C LYS A 61 2.03 4.29 -27.68
N GLU A 62 3.27 4.17 -27.26
CA GLU A 62 3.71 3.10 -26.36
C GLU A 62 3.13 3.31 -24.96
N ALA A 63 3.02 4.56 -24.52
CA ALA A 63 2.38 4.89 -23.27
C ALA A 63 0.88 4.50 -23.26
N ALA A 64 0.16 4.76 -24.36
CA ALA A 64 -1.25 4.38 -24.52
C ALA A 64 -1.43 2.86 -24.49
N LEU A 65 -0.61 2.11 -25.28
CA LEU A 65 -0.66 0.65 -25.28
C LEU A 65 -0.35 0.04 -23.90
N CYS A 66 0.59 0.64 -23.18
CA CYS A 66 0.90 0.23 -21.82
C CYS A 66 -0.30 0.47 -20.89
N GLN A 67 -0.95 1.61 -20.99
CA GLN A 67 -2.14 1.93 -20.18
C GLN A 67 -3.28 0.97 -20.49
N GLU A 68 -3.62 0.73 -21.75
CA GLU A 68 -4.65 -0.25 -22.15
C GLU A 68 -4.37 -1.66 -21.61
N LYS A 69 -3.12 -2.09 -21.66
CA LYS A 69 -2.70 -3.37 -21.07
C LYS A 69 -2.92 -3.38 -19.56
N PHE A 70 -2.48 -2.34 -18.87
CA PHE A 70 -2.55 -2.26 -17.42
C PHE A 70 -3.99 -2.17 -16.90
N GLU A 71 -4.86 -1.45 -17.58
CA GLU A 71 -6.28 -1.41 -17.28
C GLU A 71 -6.93 -2.80 -17.43
N ARG A 72 -6.68 -3.48 -18.54
CA ARG A 72 -7.18 -4.83 -18.78
C ARG A 72 -6.69 -5.85 -17.76
N GLU A 73 -5.45 -5.72 -17.31
CA GLU A 73 -4.83 -6.60 -16.31
C GLU A 73 -5.21 -6.25 -14.86
N GLY A 74 -5.86 -5.11 -14.62
CA GLY A 74 -6.24 -4.67 -13.28
C GLY A 74 -5.06 -4.17 -12.44
N VAL A 75 -4.09 -3.52 -13.07
CA VAL A 75 -2.96 -2.89 -12.40
C VAL A 75 -3.45 -1.72 -11.55
N GLY A 76 -3.03 -1.66 -10.30
CA GLY A 76 -3.41 -0.58 -9.38
C GLY A 76 -2.24 0.20 -8.80
N VAL A 77 -1.03 -0.34 -8.90
CA VAL A 77 0.21 0.29 -8.44
C VAL A 77 1.20 0.25 -9.59
N THR A 78 1.83 1.37 -9.93
CA THR A 78 2.78 1.45 -11.05
C THR A 78 4.15 1.93 -10.58
N LEU A 79 5.18 1.33 -11.14
CA LEU A 79 6.57 1.75 -11.01
C LEU A 79 7.12 2.08 -12.39
N THR A 80 7.44 3.33 -12.64
CA THR A 80 8.20 3.75 -13.82
C THR A 80 9.68 3.60 -13.53
N VAL A 81 10.42 2.99 -14.45
CA VAL A 81 11.88 2.79 -14.39
C VAL A 81 12.50 3.48 -15.59
N SER A 82 13.49 4.36 -15.36
CA SER A 82 14.16 5.07 -16.46
C SER A 82 15.64 5.39 -16.16
N PRO A 83 16.56 4.99 -17.06
CA PRO A 83 17.97 5.29 -16.96
C PRO A 83 18.33 6.64 -17.58
N CYS A 84 17.40 7.34 -18.23
CA CYS A 84 17.70 8.46 -19.10
C CYS A 84 16.62 9.55 -19.08
N TRP A 85 16.89 10.66 -19.73
CA TRP A 85 15.87 11.67 -20.02
C TRP A 85 14.76 11.08 -20.91
N CYS A 86 13.51 11.40 -20.58
CA CYS A 86 12.32 11.11 -21.39
C CYS A 86 11.44 12.35 -21.49
N TYR A 87 10.58 12.40 -22.48
CA TYR A 87 9.58 13.47 -22.63
C TYR A 87 8.42 13.22 -21.66
N SER A 88 8.48 13.84 -20.48
CA SER A 88 7.65 13.50 -19.30
C SER A 88 6.16 13.38 -19.61
N THR A 89 5.57 14.38 -20.28
CA THR A 89 4.12 14.40 -20.59
C THR A 89 3.69 13.35 -21.59
N GLU A 90 4.62 12.82 -22.39
CA GLU A 90 4.34 11.79 -23.39
C GLU A 90 4.39 10.37 -22.83
N VAL A 91 5.25 10.15 -21.82
CA VAL A 91 5.52 8.81 -21.30
C VAL A 91 4.99 8.57 -19.88
N MET A 92 4.55 9.61 -19.16
CA MET A 92 4.10 9.48 -17.77
C MET A 92 2.84 8.60 -17.65
N ASP A 93 2.64 8.03 -16.48
CA ASP A 93 1.41 7.33 -16.14
C ASP A 93 0.29 8.35 -15.85
N GLN A 94 -0.68 8.46 -16.75
CA GLN A 94 -1.79 9.40 -16.65
C GLN A 94 -3.07 8.79 -16.08
N ASP A 95 -3.07 7.52 -15.68
CA ASP A 95 -4.24 6.91 -15.05
C ASP A 95 -4.44 7.46 -13.63
N PRO A 96 -5.50 8.22 -13.34
CA PRO A 96 -5.74 8.78 -12.01
C PRO A 96 -6.03 7.72 -10.95
N ALA A 97 -6.33 6.49 -11.38
CA ALA A 97 -6.66 5.40 -10.48
C ALA A 97 -5.45 4.64 -9.95
N THR A 98 -4.27 4.75 -10.55
CA THR A 98 -3.06 4.06 -10.09
C THR A 98 -2.31 4.83 -8.99
N ILE A 99 -1.64 4.11 -8.09
CA ILE A 99 -0.65 4.68 -7.15
C ILE A 99 0.72 4.56 -7.81
N LYS A 100 1.40 5.68 -7.99
CA LYS A 100 2.55 5.80 -8.89
C LYS A 100 3.84 6.06 -8.15
N ALA A 101 4.93 5.41 -8.58
CA ALA A 101 6.29 5.85 -8.30
C ALA A 101 7.13 5.90 -9.57
N VAL A 102 8.15 6.71 -9.52
CA VAL A 102 9.16 6.79 -10.59
C VAL A 102 10.52 6.57 -9.98
N TRP A 103 11.21 5.57 -10.48
CA TRP A 103 12.62 5.35 -10.26
C TRP A 103 13.41 5.87 -11.46
N GLY A 104 14.03 7.04 -11.28
CA GLY A 104 14.94 7.62 -12.27
C GLY A 104 16.35 7.56 -11.76
N PHE A 105 17.27 6.97 -12.53
CA PHE A 105 18.68 6.86 -12.18
C PHE A 105 19.57 7.35 -13.34
N ASN A 106 20.79 7.75 -13.03
CA ASN A 106 21.72 8.10 -14.06
C ASN A 106 22.39 6.84 -14.57
N GLY A 107 21.95 6.42 -15.76
CA GLY A 107 22.57 5.35 -16.52
C GLY A 107 23.58 5.95 -17.52
N THR A 108 24.73 5.36 -17.67
CA THR A 108 25.75 5.82 -18.63
C THR A 108 25.99 7.35 -18.56
N GLU A 109 25.83 8.06 -19.68
CA GLU A 109 25.93 9.53 -19.77
C GLU A 109 24.56 10.23 -19.77
N ARG A 110 23.49 9.51 -19.50
CA ARG A 110 22.11 9.99 -19.59
C ARG A 110 21.54 10.30 -18.21
N SER A 111 20.71 11.31 -18.13
CA SER A 111 20.24 11.85 -16.86
C SER A 111 18.79 11.43 -16.55
N GLY A 112 18.60 10.22 -16.05
CA GLY A 112 17.32 9.77 -15.55
C GLY A 112 16.85 10.48 -14.28
N ALA A 113 17.78 11.00 -13.46
CA ALA A 113 17.43 11.81 -12.31
C ALA A 113 16.78 13.15 -12.70
N VAL A 114 17.19 13.74 -13.83
CA VAL A 114 16.54 14.96 -14.35
C VAL A 114 15.12 14.63 -14.87
N PHE A 115 14.96 13.50 -15.54
CA PHE A 115 13.63 13.02 -15.91
C PHE A 115 12.74 12.81 -14.68
N LEU A 116 13.27 12.17 -13.64
CA LEU A 116 12.54 11.99 -12.38
C LEU A 116 12.00 13.31 -11.83
N ALA A 117 12.82 14.35 -11.74
CA ALA A 117 12.39 15.65 -11.28
C ALA A 117 11.31 16.27 -12.19
N ALA A 118 11.50 16.19 -13.50
CA ALA A 118 10.56 16.73 -14.48
C ALA A 118 9.20 16.03 -14.48
N VAL A 119 9.21 14.70 -14.43
CA VAL A 119 7.95 13.93 -14.45
C VAL A 119 7.17 14.06 -13.13
N LEU A 120 7.85 14.19 -11.99
CA LEU A 120 7.18 14.47 -10.72
C LEU A 120 6.53 15.85 -10.71
N ALA A 121 7.19 16.85 -11.29
CA ALA A 121 6.61 18.18 -11.46
C ALA A 121 5.36 18.13 -12.37
N ALA A 122 5.42 17.37 -13.47
CA ALA A 122 4.27 17.17 -14.35
C ALA A 122 3.09 16.48 -13.64
N HIS A 123 3.36 15.41 -12.89
CA HIS A 123 2.35 14.74 -12.07
C HIS A 123 1.71 15.69 -11.05
N SER A 124 2.53 16.49 -10.37
CA SER A 124 2.05 17.47 -9.38
C SER A 124 1.14 18.53 -10.03
N GLN A 125 1.53 19.07 -11.20
CA GLN A 125 0.70 20.04 -11.93
C GLN A 125 -0.64 19.47 -12.38
N MET A 126 -0.68 18.18 -12.71
CA MET A 126 -1.91 17.51 -13.13
C MET A 126 -2.76 16.99 -11.95
N GLY A 127 -2.34 17.24 -10.70
CA GLY A 127 -3.06 16.75 -9.51
C GLY A 127 -3.01 15.22 -9.33
N MET A 128 -2.05 14.56 -9.94
CA MET A 128 -1.83 13.11 -9.88
C MET A 128 -0.52 12.81 -9.14
N PRO A 129 -0.51 12.76 -7.79
CA PRO A 129 0.72 12.61 -7.04
C PRO A 129 1.46 11.32 -7.41
N ALA A 130 2.77 11.42 -7.55
CA ALA A 130 3.68 10.30 -7.74
C ALA A 130 4.83 10.36 -6.74
N PHE A 131 5.38 9.20 -6.36
CA PHE A 131 6.47 9.09 -5.40
C PHE A 131 7.82 8.99 -6.13
N SER A 132 8.83 9.68 -5.58
CA SER A 132 10.19 9.59 -6.09
C SER A 132 10.93 8.40 -5.52
N ILE A 133 11.64 7.68 -6.37
CA ILE A 133 12.64 6.70 -5.97
C ILE A 133 13.95 7.11 -6.64
N TYR A 134 14.95 7.42 -5.83
CA TYR A 134 16.30 7.74 -6.25
C TYR A 134 17.30 7.18 -5.24
N GLY A 135 18.45 6.78 -5.73
CA GLY A 135 19.52 6.23 -4.91
C GLY A 135 20.83 6.17 -5.70
N ARG A 136 21.63 5.15 -5.48
CA ARG A 136 22.86 4.97 -6.22
C ARG A 136 22.59 4.81 -7.72
N ASP A 137 23.40 5.47 -8.54
CA ASP A 137 23.36 5.35 -10.00
C ASP A 137 23.87 4.00 -10.49
N VAL A 138 23.34 3.56 -11.65
CA VAL A 138 23.79 2.37 -12.37
C VAL A 138 24.32 2.83 -13.73
N LYS A 139 25.63 2.82 -13.91
CA LYS A 139 26.30 3.47 -15.05
C LYS A 139 26.68 2.51 -16.16
N ASP A 140 26.85 1.25 -15.86
CA ASP A 140 27.21 0.23 -16.84
C ASP A 140 25.94 -0.28 -17.55
N ARG A 141 25.97 -0.29 -18.88
CA ARG A 141 24.80 -0.68 -19.71
C ARG A 141 24.36 -2.12 -19.52
N ASP A 142 25.30 -2.98 -19.21
CA ASP A 142 25.07 -4.41 -19.02
C ASP A 142 24.77 -4.77 -17.55
N ASP A 143 24.74 -3.77 -16.65
CA ASP A 143 24.37 -3.95 -15.24
C ASP A 143 22.87 -3.77 -15.06
N TYR A 144 22.17 -4.85 -14.73
CA TYR A 144 20.74 -4.88 -14.43
C TYR A 144 20.47 -5.04 -12.91
N SER A 145 21.48 -4.90 -12.08
CA SER A 145 21.34 -4.97 -10.62
C SER A 145 20.66 -3.71 -10.09
N ILE A 146 19.83 -3.87 -9.08
CA ILE A 146 19.19 -2.76 -8.38
C ILE A 146 20.01 -2.47 -7.13
N PRO A 147 20.54 -1.24 -6.93
CA PRO A 147 21.25 -0.88 -5.71
C PRO A 147 20.41 -1.12 -4.45
N GLU A 148 21.04 -1.58 -3.37
CA GLU A 148 20.36 -1.98 -2.13
C GLU A 148 19.46 -0.88 -1.56
N ASP A 149 19.94 0.38 -1.55
CA ASP A 149 19.19 1.54 -1.10
C ASP A 149 17.96 1.86 -1.98
N VAL A 150 17.97 1.43 -3.24
CA VAL A 150 16.83 1.53 -4.16
C VAL A 150 15.87 0.36 -3.95
N GLN A 151 16.39 -0.86 -3.73
CA GLN A 151 15.56 -2.03 -3.45
C GLN A 151 14.62 -1.78 -2.26
N GLU A 152 15.16 -1.26 -1.16
CA GLU A 152 14.36 -0.93 0.03
C GLU A 152 13.22 0.05 -0.27
N LYS A 153 13.51 1.09 -1.09
CA LYS A 153 12.53 2.11 -1.47
C LYS A 153 11.43 1.53 -2.37
N ILE A 154 11.80 0.70 -3.36
CA ILE A 154 10.85 -0.01 -4.23
C ILE A 154 9.93 -0.91 -3.41
N LEU A 155 10.50 -1.75 -2.55
CA LEU A 155 9.73 -2.69 -1.73
C LEU A 155 8.79 -1.95 -0.78
N ARG A 156 9.26 -0.88 -0.14
CA ARG A 156 8.42 -0.04 0.73
C ARG A 156 7.27 0.61 -0.05
N PHE A 157 7.57 1.20 -1.20
CA PHE A 157 6.54 1.82 -2.05
C PHE A 157 5.47 0.81 -2.47
N VAL A 158 5.89 -0.33 -3.01
CA VAL A 158 4.96 -1.36 -3.49
C VAL A 158 4.10 -1.90 -2.35
N LYS A 159 4.70 -2.21 -1.20
CA LYS A 159 3.98 -2.67 -0.02
C LYS A 159 2.90 -1.67 0.43
N CYS A 160 3.26 -0.39 0.55
CA CYS A 160 2.32 0.67 0.92
C CYS A 160 1.24 0.89 -0.14
N GLY A 161 1.62 0.88 -1.42
CA GLY A 161 0.69 1.05 -2.55
C GLY A 161 -0.35 -0.07 -2.61
N VAL A 162 0.08 -1.32 -2.46
CA VAL A 162 -0.82 -2.47 -2.42
C VAL A 162 -1.76 -2.38 -1.21
N ALA A 163 -1.24 -2.05 -0.02
CA ALA A 163 -2.06 -1.89 1.18
C ALA A 163 -3.13 -0.80 0.98
N ALA A 164 -2.76 0.37 0.47
CA ALA A 164 -3.71 1.45 0.20
C ALA A 164 -4.78 1.06 -0.84
N LYS A 165 -4.39 0.31 -1.87
CA LYS A 165 -5.35 -0.20 -2.87
C LYS A 165 -6.30 -1.25 -2.32
N LEU A 166 -5.83 -2.12 -1.43
CA LEU A 166 -6.68 -3.12 -0.78
C LEU A 166 -7.69 -2.50 0.20
N MET A 167 -7.40 -1.31 0.73
CA MET A 167 -8.34 -0.53 1.56
C MET A 167 -9.48 0.08 0.73
N ARG A 168 -9.25 0.38 -0.55
CA ARG A 168 -10.25 1.03 -1.40
C ARG A 168 -11.55 0.23 -1.46
N ALA A 169 -12.68 0.93 -1.36
CA ALA A 169 -14.03 0.37 -1.32
C ALA A 169 -14.33 -0.52 -0.09
N LYS A 170 -13.46 -0.55 0.92
CA LYS A 170 -13.74 -1.11 2.23
C LYS A 170 -14.49 -0.11 3.10
N SER A 171 -15.05 -0.59 4.19
CA SER A 171 -15.66 0.25 5.23
C SER A 171 -14.77 0.30 6.47
N TYR A 172 -14.76 1.44 7.13
CA TYR A 172 -14.27 1.59 8.49
C TYR A 172 -15.48 1.66 9.41
N LEU A 173 -15.59 0.71 10.33
CA LEU A 173 -16.66 0.69 11.31
C LEU A 173 -16.20 1.41 12.57
N GLN A 174 -16.92 2.46 12.96
CA GLN A 174 -16.76 3.15 14.22
C GLN A 174 -17.87 2.70 15.17
N ILE A 175 -17.50 2.21 16.34
CA ILE A 175 -18.43 1.85 17.40
C ILE A 175 -18.39 2.97 18.45
N GLY A 176 -19.54 3.60 18.68
CA GLY A 176 -19.63 4.79 19.52
C GLY A 176 -19.07 6.05 18.87
N SER A 177 -18.65 6.99 19.70
CA SER A 177 -18.09 8.28 19.27
C SER A 177 -16.88 8.65 20.13
N MET A 178 -16.64 9.95 20.34
CA MET A 178 -15.58 10.42 21.24
C MET A 178 -15.82 9.95 22.68
N CYS A 179 -14.90 9.15 23.21
CA CYS A 179 -14.96 8.63 24.56
C CYS A 179 -14.25 9.57 25.54
N MET A 180 -14.92 9.95 26.62
CA MET A 180 -14.38 10.76 27.75
C MET A 180 -13.60 12.02 27.32
N GLY A 181 -13.95 12.65 26.21
CA GLY A 181 -13.25 13.83 25.71
C GLY A 181 -11.87 13.57 25.11
N ILE A 182 -11.55 12.32 24.80
CA ILE A 182 -10.26 11.96 24.19
C ILE A 182 -10.31 12.28 22.69
N ALA A 183 -9.62 13.36 22.31
CA ALA A 183 -9.61 13.84 20.92
C ALA A 183 -9.09 12.80 19.90
N GLY A 184 -8.22 11.89 20.31
CA GLY A 184 -7.69 10.83 19.45
C GLY A 184 -8.73 9.78 19.02
N SER A 185 -9.91 9.74 19.68
CA SER A 185 -11.03 8.87 19.26
C SER A 185 -11.92 9.49 18.17
N ILE A 186 -11.67 10.75 17.79
CA ILE A 186 -12.43 11.41 16.72
C ILE A 186 -11.97 10.88 15.36
N LEU A 187 -12.89 10.28 14.62
CA LEU A 187 -12.64 9.84 13.25
C LEU A 187 -12.87 11.01 12.29
N ASN A 188 -11.87 11.31 11.47
CA ASN A 188 -12.04 12.21 10.34
C ASN A 188 -12.43 11.38 9.09
N GLN A 189 -13.72 11.34 8.79
CA GLN A 189 -14.28 10.57 7.68
C GLN A 189 -13.78 11.05 6.32
N ASP A 190 -13.55 12.35 6.15
CA ASP A 190 -13.06 12.93 4.90
C ASP A 190 -11.68 12.41 4.52
N ILE A 191 -10.80 12.22 5.50
CA ILE A 191 -9.47 11.64 5.29
C ILE A 191 -9.59 10.19 4.79
N LEU A 192 -10.44 9.37 5.42
CA LEU A 192 -10.63 7.99 4.99
C LEU A 192 -11.17 7.91 3.57
N GLN A 193 -12.14 8.74 3.22
CA GLN A 193 -12.72 8.78 1.89
C GLN A 193 -11.72 9.30 0.85
N GLN A 194 -11.08 10.43 1.14
CA GLN A 194 -10.20 11.12 0.19
C GLN A 194 -8.93 10.34 -0.11
N TYR A 195 -8.25 9.81 0.92
CA TYR A 195 -6.95 9.18 0.75
C TYR A 195 -7.01 7.67 0.54
N PHE A 196 -7.99 7.00 1.13
CA PHE A 196 -8.10 5.54 1.05
C PHE A 196 -9.31 5.06 0.25
N GLY A 197 -10.23 5.94 -0.13
CA GLY A 197 -11.47 5.56 -0.81
C GLY A 197 -12.35 4.64 0.05
N MET A 198 -12.23 4.77 1.37
CA MET A 198 -13.01 3.99 2.33
C MET A 198 -14.29 4.71 2.71
N ARG A 199 -15.32 3.95 3.02
CA ARG A 199 -16.53 4.46 3.66
C ARG A 199 -16.35 4.42 5.17
N SER A 200 -17.01 5.32 5.89
CA SER A 200 -17.16 5.21 7.33
C SER A 200 -18.61 4.83 7.66
N GLU A 201 -18.77 3.90 8.55
CA GLU A 201 -20.05 3.47 9.11
C GLU A 201 -19.99 3.64 10.63
N SER A 202 -21.07 4.06 11.24
CA SER A 202 -21.14 4.25 12.70
C SER A 202 -22.24 3.38 13.28
N VAL A 203 -21.92 2.72 14.38
CA VAL A 203 -22.85 1.92 15.17
C VAL A 203 -22.80 2.44 16.62
N ASP A 204 -23.95 2.58 17.23
CA ASP A 204 -24.02 2.96 18.64
C ASP A 204 -23.54 1.81 19.55
N GLU A 205 -22.86 2.13 20.64
CA GLU A 205 -22.37 1.12 21.60
C GLU A 205 -23.49 0.27 22.20
N THR A 206 -24.71 0.78 22.25
CA THR A 206 -25.89 0.03 22.71
C THR A 206 -26.19 -1.20 21.88
N GLU A 207 -25.74 -1.24 20.61
CA GLU A 207 -25.85 -2.44 19.77
C GLU A 207 -25.01 -3.60 20.32
N ILE A 208 -23.84 -3.33 20.87
CA ILE A 208 -23.02 -4.35 21.52
C ILE A 208 -23.76 -4.90 22.75
N LEU A 209 -24.29 -4.02 23.59
CA LEU A 209 -25.05 -4.42 24.78
C LEU A 209 -26.28 -5.25 24.38
N ARG A 210 -27.02 -4.78 23.36
CA ARG A 210 -28.18 -5.54 22.83
C ARG A 210 -27.80 -6.94 22.35
N ARG A 211 -26.65 -7.08 21.68
CA ARG A 211 -26.16 -8.40 21.24
C ARG A 211 -25.78 -9.30 22.40
N ILE A 212 -25.13 -8.73 23.42
CA ILE A 212 -24.80 -9.48 24.63
C ILE A 212 -26.08 -9.99 25.33
N ASP A 213 -27.08 -9.11 25.51
CA ASP A 213 -28.33 -9.42 26.16
C ASP A 213 -29.16 -10.49 25.41
N LEU A 214 -29.08 -10.48 24.09
CA LEU A 214 -29.79 -11.43 23.21
C LEU A 214 -28.92 -12.63 22.82
N GLU A 215 -27.72 -12.75 23.35
CA GLU A 215 -26.76 -13.81 23.05
C GLU A 215 -26.42 -13.94 21.55
N ILE A 216 -26.39 -12.80 20.81
CA ILE A 216 -26.07 -12.74 19.38
C ILE A 216 -24.56 -12.57 19.20
N TYR A 217 -23.79 -13.62 19.41
CA TYR A 217 -22.36 -13.70 19.16
C TYR A 217 -21.95 -15.16 18.91
N ASP A 218 -20.74 -15.39 18.43
CA ASP A 218 -20.18 -16.72 18.22
C ASP A 218 -19.78 -17.34 19.56
N HIS A 219 -20.60 -18.27 20.05
CA HIS A 219 -20.37 -18.96 21.34
C HIS A 219 -19.13 -19.85 21.33
N GLU A 220 -18.80 -20.45 20.18
CA GLU A 220 -17.60 -21.29 20.09
C GLU A 220 -16.33 -20.45 20.16
N GLU A 221 -16.32 -19.33 19.45
CA GLU A 221 -15.20 -18.37 19.49
C GLU A 221 -15.09 -17.70 20.88
N PHE A 222 -16.22 -17.38 21.53
CA PHE A 222 -16.22 -16.88 22.90
C PHE A 222 -15.57 -17.88 23.87
N ASN A 223 -15.90 -19.15 23.79
CA ASN A 223 -15.32 -20.18 24.65
C ASN A 223 -13.81 -20.32 24.44
N LYS A 224 -13.35 -20.28 23.20
CA LYS A 224 -11.92 -20.26 22.89
C LYS A 224 -11.21 -19.01 23.44
N ALA A 225 -11.83 -17.84 23.26
CA ALA A 225 -11.26 -16.57 23.68
C ALA A 225 -11.17 -16.47 25.22
N ILE A 226 -12.20 -16.89 25.97
CA ILE A 226 -12.16 -16.84 27.42
C ILE A 226 -11.13 -17.80 28.00
N GLU A 227 -10.96 -18.99 27.39
CA GLU A 227 -9.92 -19.92 27.79
C GLU A 227 -8.53 -19.36 27.49
N TRP A 228 -8.34 -18.74 26.33
CA TRP A 228 -7.09 -18.07 25.99
C TRP A 228 -6.76 -16.96 27.00
N VAL A 229 -7.74 -16.15 27.40
CA VAL A 229 -7.57 -15.10 28.41
C VAL A 229 -7.12 -15.69 29.76
N ARG A 230 -7.73 -16.78 30.21
CA ARG A 230 -7.36 -17.45 31.47
C ARG A 230 -5.92 -17.94 31.51
N VAL A 231 -5.38 -18.32 30.32
CA VAL A 231 -4.00 -18.85 30.21
C VAL A 231 -2.98 -17.73 30.00
N ASN A 232 -3.32 -16.68 29.26
CA ASN A 232 -2.36 -15.71 28.75
C ASN A 232 -2.46 -14.31 29.34
N CYS A 233 -3.54 -14.00 30.09
CA CYS A 233 -3.72 -12.70 30.70
C CYS A 233 -3.53 -12.78 32.21
N GLU A 234 -2.82 -11.77 32.75
CA GLU A 234 -2.66 -11.59 34.19
C GLU A 234 -3.48 -10.39 34.66
N GLU A 235 -4.12 -10.52 35.82
CA GLU A 235 -4.79 -9.42 36.46
C GLU A 235 -3.78 -8.46 37.09
N GLY A 236 -3.99 -7.17 36.90
CA GLY A 236 -3.22 -6.16 37.59
C GLY A 236 -3.53 -6.12 39.09
N TYR A 237 -2.66 -5.44 39.83
CA TYR A 237 -2.86 -5.22 41.25
C TYR A 237 -3.94 -4.19 41.50
N ASP A 238 -4.99 -4.55 42.25
CA ASP A 238 -6.01 -3.65 42.69
C ASP A 238 -5.49 -2.83 43.90
N LYS A 239 -5.35 -1.52 43.70
CA LYS A 239 -4.89 -0.56 44.73
C LYS A 239 -6.02 0.03 45.58
N ASN A 240 -7.27 -0.35 45.33
CA ASN A 240 -8.40 0.14 46.10
C ASN A 240 -8.38 -0.42 47.54
N PRO A 241 -8.96 0.29 48.51
CA PRO A 241 -9.20 -0.27 49.82
C PRO A 241 -10.01 -1.57 49.77
N ALA A 242 -9.76 -2.50 50.69
CA ALA A 242 -10.38 -3.82 50.68
C ALA A 242 -11.93 -3.80 50.61
N GLY A 243 -12.57 -2.78 51.16
CA GLY A 243 -14.05 -2.61 51.09
C GLY A 243 -14.56 -2.11 49.71
N MET A 244 -13.67 -1.73 48.80
CA MET A 244 -13.98 -1.27 47.45
C MET A 244 -13.45 -2.21 46.37
N ALA A 245 -12.68 -3.23 46.75
CA ALA A 245 -12.14 -4.22 45.82
C ALA A 245 -13.27 -5.14 45.33
N PHE A 246 -13.26 -5.46 44.04
CA PHE A 246 -14.21 -6.41 43.45
C PHE A 246 -13.98 -7.84 43.95
N SER A 247 -15.07 -8.57 44.21
CA SER A 247 -15.00 -10.01 44.47
C SER A 247 -14.50 -10.79 43.25
N ARG A 248 -14.16 -12.05 43.45
CA ARG A 248 -13.74 -12.93 42.33
C ARG A 248 -14.85 -13.08 41.29
N GLU A 249 -16.05 -13.24 41.73
CA GLU A 249 -17.23 -13.41 40.87
C GLU A 249 -17.43 -12.19 39.98
N VAL A 250 -17.37 -10.99 40.55
CA VAL A 250 -17.49 -9.74 39.77
C VAL A 250 -16.38 -9.58 38.77
N LYS A 251 -15.15 -9.97 39.14
CA LYS A 251 -14.03 -9.93 38.18
C LYS A 251 -14.20 -10.92 37.02
N ASP A 252 -14.71 -12.10 37.28
CA ASP A 252 -14.99 -13.10 36.26
C ASP A 252 -16.10 -12.62 35.31
N GLU A 253 -17.19 -12.04 35.84
CA GLU A 253 -18.24 -11.40 35.04
C GLU A 253 -17.68 -10.26 34.16
N GLN A 254 -16.76 -9.43 34.68
CA GLN A 254 -16.10 -8.38 33.88
C GLN A 254 -15.24 -8.94 32.76
N TRP A 255 -14.50 -10.02 33.03
CA TRP A 255 -13.74 -10.70 31.98
C TRP A 255 -14.63 -11.25 30.88
N GLU A 256 -15.73 -11.93 31.24
CA GLU A 256 -16.70 -12.41 30.26
C GLU A 256 -17.31 -11.28 29.43
N PHE A 257 -17.68 -10.18 30.09
CA PHE A 257 -18.22 -9.01 29.41
C PHE A 257 -17.23 -8.43 28.38
N VAL A 258 -15.97 -8.24 28.78
CA VAL A 258 -14.92 -7.69 27.90
C VAL A 258 -14.67 -8.64 26.71
N VAL A 259 -14.64 -9.94 26.94
CA VAL A 259 -14.45 -10.93 25.86
C VAL A 259 -15.65 -10.93 24.91
N LYS A 260 -16.89 -10.87 25.43
CA LYS A 260 -18.11 -10.74 24.58
C LYS A 260 -18.04 -9.48 23.71
N CYS A 261 -17.63 -8.35 24.27
CA CYS A 261 -17.44 -7.10 23.51
C CYS A 261 -16.40 -7.24 22.39
N ALA A 262 -15.36 -8.03 22.61
CA ALA A 262 -14.31 -8.24 21.64
C ALA A 262 -14.71 -9.22 20.51
N ILE A 263 -15.63 -10.13 20.77
CA ILE A 263 -16.13 -11.12 19.77
C ILE A 263 -17.25 -10.54 18.90
N ILE A 264 -18.07 -9.65 19.43
CA ILE A 264 -19.17 -8.97 18.71
C ILE A 264 -18.63 -7.95 17.70
#